data_0ab794785e26da9cf0f2bcbe9dee0509
#
_entry.id   0ab794785e26da9cf0f2bcbe9dee0509
#
_cell.length_a   1.000
_cell.length_b   1.000
_cell.length_c   1.000
_cell.angle_alpha   90.00
_cell.angle_beta   90.00
_cell.angle_gamma   90.00
#
_symmetry.space_group_name_H-M   'P 1'
#
loop_
_entity.id
_entity.type
_entity.pdbx_description
1 polymer ?
#
loop_
_entity_poly.entity_id
_entity_poly.type
_entity_poly.pdbx_seq_one_letter_code
_entity_poly.pdbx_strand_id
1 'polypeptide(L)'
;MSEIKEIKMYSDFKSPYAWIAFDPAFALEEKFNVRIKWKPFQLRIKGKGQRSVYSEFKVKYSYMDVRRNANLQDKDYMIRGPLKIFDTAPALIGGLFAEREKRLVDYCRYVFEEFFNRHLEVDEADAIAGTIEHLGMSSEAYREYLNGDGPKDYEASLEEAMDDHIFGVPLFIMDGEQFWGHDRIWLIKKYLEDAGCAKNPVT
;
A
#
# COMPACT_ATOMS: atom_id res chain seq x y z
N MET A 1 -29.14 2.44 9.05
CA MET A 1 -27.83 1.88 8.63
C MET A 1 -26.82 2.94 8.96
N SER A 2 -25.79 2.66 9.78
CA SER A 2 -24.72 3.60 10.06
C SER A 2 -23.98 3.91 8.73
N GLU A 3 -23.67 5.16 8.52
CA GLU A 3 -22.88 5.63 7.38
C GLU A 3 -21.54 4.90 7.34
N ILE A 4 -21.10 4.47 6.14
CA ILE A 4 -19.81 3.81 5.97
C ILE A 4 -18.73 4.88 6.07
N LYS A 5 -17.84 4.78 7.08
CA LYS A 5 -16.70 5.68 7.19
C LYS A 5 -15.61 5.31 6.17
N GLU A 6 -15.03 6.32 5.55
CA GLU A 6 -13.87 6.12 4.69
C GLU A 6 -12.57 6.34 5.46
N ILE A 7 -11.59 5.47 5.22
CA ILE A 7 -10.23 5.59 5.74
C ILE A 7 -9.29 5.59 4.54
N LYS A 8 -8.63 6.72 4.27
CA LYS A 8 -7.59 6.76 3.26
C LYS A 8 -6.36 6.00 3.78
N MET A 9 -5.75 5.18 2.95
CA MET A 9 -4.50 4.48 3.24
C MET A 9 -3.47 4.81 2.16
N TYR A 10 -2.55 5.69 2.46
CA TYR A 10 -1.42 6.00 1.59
C TYR A 10 -0.34 4.93 1.68
N SER A 11 0.14 4.46 0.53
CA SER A 11 1.00 3.28 0.43
C SER A 11 1.98 3.37 -0.73
N ASP A 12 3.15 2.75 -0.56
CA ASP A 12 4.15 2.53 -1.61
C ASP A 12 4.70 1.10 -1.49
N PHE A 13 4.80 0.39 -2.59
CA PHE A 13 5.27 -1.00 -2.62
C PHE A 13 6.70 -1.20 -2.11
N LYS A 14 7.55 -0.17 -2.14
CA LYS A 14 8.90 -0.28 -1.55
C LYS A 14 8.95 -0.03 -0.04
N SER A 15 7.80 0.26 0.60
CA SER A 15 7.72 0.40 2.06
C SER A 15 7.42 -0.92 2.74
N PRO A 16 8.38 -1.51 3.48
CA PRO A 16 8.12 -2.76 4.20
C PRO A 16 7.07 -2.61 5.31
N TYR A 17 6.93 -1.40 5.89
CA TYR A 17 5.86 -1.12 6.85
C TYR A 17 4.48 -0.99 6.18
N ALA A 18 4.40 -0.48 4.93
CA ALA A 18 3.15 -0.48 4.19
C ALA A 18 2.68 -1.91 3.89
N TRP A 19 3.62 -2.82 3.60
CA TRP A 19 3.30 -4.22 3.38
C TRP A 19 2.67 -4.90 4.61
N ILE A 20 3.33 -4.83 5.78
CA ILE A 20 2.78 -5.47 6.99
C ILE A 20 1.51 -4.79 7.52
N ALA A 21 1.24 -3.54 7.11
CA ALA A 21 0.00 -2.82 7.43
C ALA A 21 -1.17 -3.20 6.53
N PHE A 22 -0.91 -3.74 5.34
CA PHE A 22 -1.91 -3.86 4.29
C PHE A 22 -3.08 -4.77 4.72
N ASP A 23 -2.80 -6.02 5.04
CA ASP A 23 -3.84 -6.96 5.44
C ASP A 23 -4.56 -6.56 6.74
N PRO A 24 -3.87 -6.13 7.81
CA PRO A 24 -4.54 -5.64 9.00
C PRO A 24 -5.46 -4.43 8.75
N ALA A 25 -5.10 -3.54 7.80
CA ALA A 25 -5.94 -2.41 7.44
C ALA A 25 -7.22 -2.86 6.72
N PHE A 26 -7.11 -3.71 5.71
CA PHE A 26 -8.27 -4.22 4.98
C PHE A 26 -9.17 -5.13 5.85
N ALA A 27 -8.60 -5.84 6.84
CA ALA A 27 -9.37 -6.60 7.81
C ALA A 27 -10.28 -5.73 8.70
N LEU A 28 -10.08 -4.41 8.76
CA LEU A 28 -11.02 -3.51 9.44
C LEU A 28 -12.39 -3.51 8.76
N GLU A 29 -12.44 -3.65 7.43
CA GLU A 29 -13.71 -3.71 6.67
C GLU A 29 -14.58 -4.92 7.06
N GLU A 30 -13.98 -6.00 7.54
CA GLU A 30 -14.72 -7.18 7.99
C GLU A 30 -15.45 -6.93 9.31
N LYS A 31 -14.85 -6.14 10.20
CA LYS A 31 -15.29 -5.95 11.59
C LYS A 31 -16.06 -4.64 11.81
N PHE A 32 -15.85 -3.66 10.96
CA PHE A 32 -16.39 -2.32 11.11
C PHE A 32 -17.11 -1.86 9.84
N ASN A 33 -18.04 -0.92 9.99
CA ASN A 33 -18.69 -0.22 8.87
C ASN A 33 -17.74 0.86 8.30
N VAL A 34 -16.64 0.40 7.72
CA VAL A 34 -15.63 1.26 7.11
C VAL A 34 -15.29 0.80 5.70
N ARG A 35 -14.68 1.68 4.92
CA ARG A 35 -14.11 1.42 3.61
C ARG A 35 -12.68 1.94 3.57
N ILE A 36 -11.73 1.07 3.26
CA ILE A 36 -10.33 1.47 3.02
C ILE A 36 -10.22 2.01 1.58
N LYS A 37 -9.79 3.26 1.47
CA LYS A 37 -9.45 3.91 0.20
C LYS A 37 -7.93 3.87 0.05
N TRP A 38 -7.44 2.89 -0.68
CA TRP A 38 -6.02 2.81 -0.98
C TRP A 38 -5.60 3.96 -1.90
N LYS A 39 -4.49 4.62 -1.56
CA LYS A 39 -3.95 5.76 -2.29
C LYS A 39 -2.47 5.51 -2.58
N PRO A 40 -2.06 5.54 -3.86
CA PRO A 40 -0.67 5.46 -4.20
C PRO A 40 0.08 6.70 -3.71
N PHE A 41 1.25 6.47 -3.12
CA PHE A 41 2.18 7.51 -2.71
C PHE A 41 3.60 7.02 -2.95
N GLN A 42 4.38 7.76 -3.74
CA GLN A 42 5.75 7.38 -3.99
C GLN A 42 6.68 7.99 -2.95
N LEU A 43 7.34 7.15 -2.15
CA LEU A 43 8.42 7.59 -1.28
C LEU A 43 9.53 8.23 -2.11
N ARG A 44 9.99 9.41 -1.67
CA ARG A 44 10.99 10.19 -2.41
C ARG A 44 12.25 9.38 -2.67
N ILE A 45 12.63 9.31 -3.94
CA ILE A 45 13.93 8.84 -4.39
C ILE A 45 14.87 10.04 -4.31
N LYS A 46 15.90 10.00 -3.46
CA LYS A 46 16.98 10.99 -3.54
C LYS A 46 17.91 10.66 -4.69
N GLY A 47 18.47 11.73 -5.31
CA GLY A 47 19.30 11.68 -6.51
C GLY A 47 20.45 10.67 -6.47
N LYS A 48 21.14 10.52 -7.60
CA LYS A 48 22.15 9.50 -7.89
C LYS A 48 23.07 9.20 -6.70
N GLY A 49 23.10 7.93 -6.27
CA GLY A 49 24.08 7.39 -5.32
C GLY A 49 23.60 7.19 -3.87
N GLN A 50 22.39 7.61 -3.49
CA GLN A 50 21.85 7.36 -2.15
C GLN A 50 20.72 6.33 -2.19
N ARG A 51 20.91 5.19 -1.53
CA ARG A 51 19.92 4.10 -1.42
C ARG A 51 18.66 4.51 -0.65
N SER A 52 18.69 5.57 0.14
CA SER A 52 17.58 6.05 0.95
C SER A 52 17.82 7.47 1.43
N VAL A 53 16.75 8.23 1.69
CA VAL A 53 16.79 9.50 2.44
C VAL A 53 17.18 9.27 3.90
N TYR A 54 17.15 8.02 4.36
CA TYR A 54 17.47 7.63 5.72
C TYR A 54 18.88 7.07 5.82
N SER A 55 19.47 7.13 7.02
CA SER A 55 20.75 6.50 7.30
C SER A 55 20.67 4.98 7.07
N GLU A 56 21.79 4.35 6.73
CA GLU A 56 21.86 2.88 6.60
C GLU A 56 21.43 2.15 7.89
N PHE A 57 21.67 2.72 9.05
CA PHE A 57 21.22 2.17 10.33
C PHE A 57 19.71 2.11 10.43
N LYS A 58 19.02 3.19 10.01
CA LYS A 58 17.56 3.22 10.00
C LYS A 58 16.98 2.21 9.01
N VAL A 59 17.58 2.07 7.84
CA VAL A 59 17.16 1.07 6.84
C VAL A 59 17.32 -0.35 7.39
N LYS A 60 18.48 -0.67 7.97
CA LYS A 60 18.72 -1.99 8.59
C LYS A 60 17.73 -2.29 9.71
N TYR A 61 17.48 -1.30 10.57
CA TYR A 61 16.50 -1.43 11.64
C TYR A 61 15.10 -1.72 11.09
N SER A 62 14.65 -0.94 10.10
CA SER A 62 13.32 -1.10 9.51
C SER A 62 13.07 -2.51 9.00
N TYR A 63 14.03 -3.09 8.26
CA TYR A 63 13.90 -4.47 7.77
C TYR A 63 13.92 -5.52 8.89
N MET A 64 14.74 -5.31 9.92
CA MET A 64 14.75 -6.20 11.07
C MET A 64 13.44 -6.12 11.85
N ASP A 65 12.91 -4.92 12.04
CA ASP A 65 11.68 -4.67 12.78
C ASP A 65 10.46 -5.23 12.05
N VAL A 66 10.39 -5.01 10.73
CA VAL A 66 9.31 -5.55 9.90
C VAL A 66 9.29 -7.08 9.92
N ARG A 67 10.45 -7.76 9.89
CA ARG A 67 10.51 -9.23 10.03
C ARG A 67 9.94 -9.69 11.36
N ARG A 68 10.24 -9.00 12.47
CA ARG A 68 9.66 -9.32 13.78
C ARG A 68 8.15 -9.20 13.77
N ASN A 69 7.64 -8.09 13.20
CA ASN A 69 6.20 -7.86 13.10
C ASN A 69 5.51 -8.85 12.15
N ALA A 70 6.13 -9.21 11.03
CA ALA A 70 5.62 -10.22 10.10
C ALA A 70 5.51 -11.60 10.79
N ASN A 71 6.52 -12.00 11.56
CA ASN A 71 6.49 -13.25 12.32
C ASN A 71 5.35 -13.29 13.35
N LEU A 72 5.00 -12.14 13.96
CA LEU A 72 3.86 -12.03 14.87
C LEU A 72 2.50 -12.14 14.16
N GLN A 73 2.46 -11.98 12.84
CA GLN A 73 1.26 -12.13 12.01
C GLN A 73 1.17 -13.52 11.35
N ASP A 74 1.93 -14.51 11.82
CA ASP A 74 2.07 -15.84 11.22
C ASP A 74 2.47 -15.81 9.73
N LYS A 75 3.12 -14.72 9.32
CA LYS A 75 3.64 -14.56 7.98
C LYS A 75 5.09 -14.99 7.97
N ASP A 76 5.37 -16.17 7.43
CA ASP A 76 6.73 -16.71 7.26
C ASP A 76 7.48 -15.99 6.13
N TYR A 77 7.51 -14.65 6.22
CA TYR A 77 8.10 -13.82 5.20
C TYR A 77 9.54 -13.45 5.52
N MET A 78 10.46 -14.02 4.78
CA MET A 78 11.82 -13.50 4.69
C MET A 78 11.81 -12.24 3.83
N ILE A 79 11.41 -11.10 4.40
CA ILE A 79 11.52 -9.81 3.72
C ILE A 79 12.97 -9.54 3.37
N ARG A 80 13.25 -9.44 2.08
CA ARG A 80 14.56 -9.10 1.55
C ARG A 80 14.55 -7.63 1.14
N GLY A 81 15.51 -6.86 1.65
CA GLY A 81 15.69 -5.48 1.19
C GLY A 81 15.95 -5.44 -0.32
N PRO A 82 15.42 -4.45 -1.05
CA PRO A 82 15.64 -4.32 -2.48
C PRO A 82 17.12 -4.10 -2.81
N LEU A 83 17.55 -4.58 -3.98
CA LEU A 83 18.95 -4.49 -4.41
C LEU A 83 19.29 -3.12 -5.02
N LYS A 84 18.29 -2.41 -5.51
CA LYS A 84 18.39 -1.07 -6.12
C LYS A 84 17.30 -0.16 -5.55
N ILE A 85 17.34 1.11 -5.88
CA ILE A 85 16.23 2.04 -5.67
C ILE A 85 15.29 1.87 -6.86
N PHE A 86 14.03 1.54 -6.58
CA PHE A 86 12.99 1.33 -7.57
C PHE A 86 12.15 2.58 -7.77
N ASP A 87 11.83 2.89 -9.02
CA ASP A 87 10.71 3.75 -9.36
C ASP A 87 9.43 2.91 -9.33
N THR A 88 8.60 3.12 -8.32
CA THR A 88 7.39 2.31 -8.13
C THR A 88 6.18 2.84 -8.92
N ALA A 89 6.34 3.89 -9.74
CA ALA A 89 5.22 4.47 -10.48
C ALA A 89 4.47 3.45 -11.36
N PRO A 90 5.11 2.56 -12.14
CA PRO A 90 4.38 1.56 -12.93
C PRO A 90 3.52 0.64 -12.05
N ALA A 91 4.06 0.16 -10.94
CA ALA A 91 3.32 -0.70 -10.01
C ALA A 91 2.19 0.06 -9.30
N LEU A 92 2.40 1.32 -8.91
CA LEU A 92 1.38 2.16 -8.28
C LEU A 92 0.24 2.47 -9.24
N ILE A 93 0.53 2.75 -10.51
CA ILE A 93 -0.47 2.89 -11.58
C ILE A 93 -1.20 1.55 -11.81
N GLY A 94 -0.48 0.43 -11.74
CA GLY A 94 -1.08 -0.92 -11.77
C GLY A 94 -2.08 -1.15 -10.63
N GLY A 95 -1.83 -0.59 -9.44
CA GLY A 95 -2.77 -0.61 -8.32
C GLY A 95 -4.06 0.18 -8.61
N LEU A 96 -3.93 1.37 -9.22
CA LEU A 96 -5.10 2.15 -9.66
C LEU A 96 -5.90 1.41 -10.74
N PHE A 97 -5.23 0.75 -11.67
CA PHE A 97 -5.88 -0.10 -12.66
C PHE A 97 -6.61 -1.27 -12.00
N ALA A 98 -5.95 -1.99 -11.09
CA ALA A 98 -6.55 -3.10 -10.38
C ALA A 98 -7.74 -2.69 -9.49
N GLU A 99 -7.77 -1.45 -8.98
CA GLU A 99 -8.92 -0.90 -8.27
C GLU A 99 -10.13 -0.74 -9.20
N ARG A 100 -9.93 -0.25 -10.42
CA ARG A 100 -10.99 -0.17 -11.46
C ARG A 100 -11.55 -1.56 -11.79
N GLU A 101 -10.69 -2.56 -11.85
CA GLU A 101 -11.03 -3.97 -12.09
C GLU A 101 -11.58 -4.70 -10.85
N LYS A 102 -11.70 -4.00 -9.68
CA LYS A 102 -12.12 -4.58 -8.40
C LYS A 102 -11.22 -5.71 -7.90
N ARG A 103 -9.95 -5.65 -8.25
CA ARG A 103 -8.91 -6.64 -7.92
C ARG A 103 -7.74 -6.03 -7.13
N LEU A 104 -7.94 -4.83 -6.55
CA LEU A 104 -6.90 -4.10 -5.82
C LEU A 104 -6.21 -4.94 -4.74
N VAL A 105 -6.99 -5.61 -3.90
CA VAL A 105 -6.45 -6.34 -2.75
C VAL A 105 -5.55 -7.50 -3.20
N ASP A 106 -6.00 -8.28 -4.19
CA ASP A 106 -5.22 -9.39 -4.76
C ASP A 106 -3.94 -8.87 -5.41
N TYR A 107 -4.06 -7.78 -6.18
CA TYR A 107 -2.93 -7.14 -6.83
C TYR A 107 -1.89 -6.64 -5.82
N CYS A 108 -2.31 -5.87 -4.82
CA CYS A 108 -1.38 -5.33 -3.83
C CYS A 108 -0.69 -6.43 -3.02
N ARG A 109 -1.41 -7.47 -2.61
CA ARG A 109 -0.82 -8.63 -1.91
C ARG A 109 0.27 -9.28 -2.75
N TYR A 110 -0.04 -9.59 -4.00
CA TYR A 110 0.89 -10.21 -4.92
C TYR A 110 2.13 -9.35 -5.17
N VAL A 111 1.95 -8.06 -5.48
CA VAL A 111 3.06 -7.13 -5.74
C VAL A 111 3.96 -6.99 -4.50
N PHE A 112 3.41 -6.82 -3.30
CA PHE A 112 4.21 -6.75 -2.08
C PHE A 112 5.01 -8.03 -1.86
N GLU A 113 4.39 -9.19 -1.99
CA GLU A 113 5.03 -10.48 -1.77
C GLU A 113 6.16 -10.71 -2.76
N GLU A 114 5.90 -10.57 -4.06
CA GLU A 114 6.89 -10.80 -5.10
C GLU A 114 8.03 -9.76 -5.08
N PHE A 115 7.72 -8.50 -4.75
CA PHE A 115 8.73 -7.46 -4.59
C PHE A 115 9.71 -7.78 -3.44
N PHE A 116 9.20 -8.10 -2.24
CA PHE A 116 10.05 -8.39 -1.09
C PHE A 116 10.71 -9.77 -1.15
N ASN A 117 10.25 -10.67 -1.99
CA ASN A 117 10.93 -11.91 -2.38
C ASN A 117 11.97 -11.70 -3.48
N ARG A 118 12.04 -10.50 -4.09
CA ARG A 118 12.92 -10.13 -5.20
C ARG A 118 12.62 -10.90 -6.49
N HIS A 119 11.36 -11.21 -6.74
CA HIS A 119 10.89 -11.87 -7.95
C HIS A 119 10.25 -10.90 -8.94
N LEU A 120 9.90 -9.67 -8.49
CA LEU A 120 9.21 -8.68 -9.30
C LEU A 120 10.00 -7.36 -9.37
N GLU A 121 10.30 -6.93 -10.59
CA GLU A 121 10.85 -5.61 -10.92
C GLU A 121 9.68 -4.63 -11.05
N VAL A 122 9.34 -3.92 -9.99
CA VAL A 122 8.16 -3.03 -9.92
C VAL A 122 8.28 -1.75 -10.75
N ASP A 123 9.48 -1.43 -11.23
CA ASP A 123 9.78 -0.32 -12.13
C ASP A 123 9.68 -0.70 -13.62
N GLU A 124 9.45 -1.99 -13.94
CA GLU A 124 9.34 -2.46 -15.30
C GLU A 124 7.86 -2.67 -15.70
N ALA A 125 7.38 -1.85 -16.67
CA ALA A 125 5.99 -1.89 -17.11
C ALA A 125 5.56 -3.27 -17.62
N ASP A 126 6.47 -4.01 -18.28
CA ASP A 126 6.19 -5.36 -18.77
C ASP A 126 6.06 -6.38 -17.64
N ALA A 127 6.84 -6.26 -16.57
CA ALA A 127 6.70 -7.10 -15.39
C ALA A 127 5.36 -6.88 -14.68
N ILE A 128 4.92 -5.63 -14.61
CA ILE A 128 3.60 -5.29 -14.06
C ILE A 128 2.47 -5.78 -14.97
N ALA A 129 2.60 -5.65 -16.30
CA ALA A 129 1.62 -6.22 -17.23
C ALA A 129 1.49 -7.74 -17.09
N GLY A 130 2.62 -8.45 -16.90
CA GLY A 130 2.61 -9.88 -16.58
C GLY A 130 1.92 -10.22 -15.26
N THR A 131 2.11 -9.38 -14.23
CA THR A 131 1.40 -9.49 -12.95
C THR A 131 -0.12 -9.32 -13.12
N ILE A 132 -0.54 -8.32 -13.88
CA ILE A 132 -1.95 -8.06 -14.21
C ILE A 132 -2.57 -9.29 -14.89
N GLU A 133 -1.88 -9.87 -15.88
CA GLU A 133 -2.34 -11.07 -16.59
C GLU A 133 -2.39 -12.31 -15.67
N HIS A 134 -1.36 -12.52 -14.86
CA HIS A 134 -1.32 -13.60 -13.86
C HIS A 134 -2.53 -13.57 -12.92
N LEU A 135 -3.00 -12.37 -12.57
CA LEU A 135 -4.17 -12.17 -11.71
C LEU A 135 -5.50 -12.21 -12.49
N GLY A 136 -5.48 -12.57 -13.78
CA GLY A 136 -6.68 -12.73 -14.60
C GLY A 136 -7.30 -11.41 -15.10
N MET A 137 -6.53 -10.32 -15.09
CA MET A 137 -6.91 -9.04 -15.70
C MET A 137 -6.28 -8.90 -17.09
N SER A 138 -6.74 -7.93 -17.89
CA SER A 138 -6.19 -7.69 -19.23
C SER A 138 -4.88 -6.90 -19.17
N SER A 139 -3.77 -7.54 -19.55
CA SER A 139 -2.47 -6.87 -19.69
C SER A 139 -2.46 -5.80 -20.80
N GLU A 140 -3.26 -5.98 -21.85
CA GLU A 140 -3.43 -5.01 -22.92
C GLU A 140 -4.17 -3.75 -22.40
N ALA A 141 -5.29 -3.90 -21.70
CA ALA A 141 -6.01 -2.79 -21.08
C ALA A 141 -5.16 -2.05 -20.05
N TYR A 142 -4.31 -2.75 -19.29
CA TYR A 142 -3.34 -2.10 -18.41
C TYR A 142 -2.32 -1.26 -19.20
N ARG A 143 -1.78 -1.76 -20.31
CA ARG A 143 -0.84 -0.99 -21.15
C ARG A 143 -1.50 0.24 -21.75
N GLU A 144 -2.74 0.13 -22.20
CA GLU A 144 -3.52 1.27 -22.66
C GLU A 144 -3.72 2.30 -21.54
N TYR A 145 -4.09 1.84 -20.35
CA TYR A 145 -4.25 2.70 -19.18
C TYR A 145 -2.93 3.37 -18.78
N LEU A 146 -1.83 2.64 -18.74
CA LEU A 146 -0.49 3.15 -18.41
C LEU A 146 -0.03 4.24 -19.40
N ASN A 147 -0.38 4.12 -20.68
CA ASN A 147 -0.03 5.09 -21.71
C ASN A 147 -1.08 6.21 -21.91
N GLY A 148 -2.23 6.12 -21.23
CA GLY A 148 -3.35 7.05 -21.38
C GLY A 148 -3.70 7.79 -20.09
N ASP A 149 -4.70 7.30 -19.37
CA ASP A 149 -5.25 7.97 -18.17
C ASP A 149 -4.46 7.66 -16.88
N GLY A 150 -3.75 6.53 -16.84
CA GLY A 150 -3.04 6.09 -15.65
C GLY A 150 -2.07 7.11 -15.05
N PRO A 151 -1.20 7.75 -15.84
CA PRO A 151 -0.32 8.81 -15.34
C PRO A 151 -1.07 10.01 -14.76
N LYS A 152 -2.21 10.39 -15.35
CA LYS A 152 -3.04 11.52 -14.85
C LYS A 152 -3.70 11.16 -13.51
N ASP A 153 -4.26 9.97 -13.41
CA ASP A 153 -4.88 9.48 -12.16
C ASP A 153 -3.83 9.35 -11.04
N TYR A 154 -2.62 8.92 -11.42
CA TYR A 154 -1.51 8.84 -10.49
C TYR A 154 -1.05 10.22 -10.02
N GLU A 155 -0.92 11.20 -10.93
CA GLU A 155 -0.58 12.58 -10.61
C GLU A 155 -1.64 13.21 -9.69
N ALA A 156 -2.92 13.03 -10.00
CA ALA A 156 -4.02 13.48 -9.13
C ALA A 156 -3.94 12.86 -7.72
N SER A 157 -3.52 11.60 -7.61
CA SER A 157 -3.31 10.96 -6.31
C SER A 157 -2.12 11.55 -5.55
N LEU A 158 -1.06 11.95 -6.25
CA LEU A 158 0.09 12.62 -5.62
C LEU A 158 -0.25 14.06 -5.19
N GLU A 159 -1.09 14.77 -5.95
CA GLU A 159 -1.62 16.09 -5.57
C GLU A 159 -2.49 15.96 -4.31
N GLU A 160 -3.41 14.99 -4.28
CA GLU A 160 -4.21 14.70 -3.09
C GLU A 160 -3.32 14.39 -1.87
N ALA A 161 -2.23 13.64 -2.07
CA ALA A 161 -1.29 13.34 -1.00
C ALA A 161 -0.55 14.60 -0.49
N MET A 162 -0.31 15.58 -1.36
CA MET A 162 0.28 16.87 -0.96
C MET A 162 -0.73 17.69 -0.14
N ASP A 163 -1.99 17.75 -0.55
CA ASP A 163 -3.06 18.45 0.15
C ASP A 163 -3.34 17.81 1.52
N ASP A 164 -3.27 16.49 1.59
CA ASP A 164 -3.38 15.70 2.82
C ASP A 164 -2.08 15.72 3.67
N HIS A 165 -1.05 16.45 3.25
CA HIS A 165 0.25 16.62 3.93
C HIS A 165 0.97 15.29 4.24
N ILE A 166 0.96 14.35 3.28
CA ILE A 166 1.56 13.04 3.45
C ILE A 166 3.09 13.15 3.42
N PHE A 167 3.76 12.64 4.46
CA PHE A 167 5.22 12.71 4.62
C PHE A 167 5.90 11.33 4.64
N GLY A 168 5.12 10.25 4.68
CA GLY A 168 5.63 8.88 4.73
C GLY A 168 4.49 7.86 4.74
N VAL A 169 4.80 6.58 4.48
CA VAL A 169 3.82 5.49 4.40
C VAL A 169 4.23 4.28 5.23
N PRO A 170 3.25 3.46 5.73
CA PRO A 170 1.81 3.67 5.58
C PRO A 170 1.34 4.87 6.41
N LEU A 171 0.41 5.64 5.86
CA LEU A 171 -0.28 6.69 6.58
C LEU A 171 -1.78 6.57 6.31
N PHE A 172 -2.56 6.65 7.38
CA PHE A 172 -4.01 6.57 7.31
C PHE A 172 -4.60 7.93 7.67
N ILE A 173 -5.73 8.27 7.02
CA ILE A 173 -6.54 9.44 7.40
C ILE A 173 -7.96 8.96 7.66
N MET A 174 -8.47 9.30 8.83
CA MET A 174 -9.83 9.03 9.26
C MET A 174 -10.40 10.27 9.96
N ASP A 175 -11.54 10.76 9.50
CA ASP A 175 -12.20 11.97 10.05
C ASP A 175 -11.25 13.20 10.11
N GLY A 176 -10.31 13.32 9.16
CA GLY A 176 -9.32 14.40 9.09
C GLY A 176 -8.10 14.22 9.98
N GLU A 177 -8.03 13.18 10.80
CA GLU A 177 -6.88 12.87 11.63
C GLU A 177 -5.91 11.90 10.93
N GLN A 178 -4.59 12.13 11.10
CA GLN A 178 -3.54 11.32 10.54
C GLN A 178 -3.01 10.27 11.53
N PHE A 179 -2.83 9.04 11.03
CA PHE A 179 -2.26 7.92 11.77
C PHE A 179 -1.09 7.35 10.97
N TRP A 180 0.13 7.68 11.37
CA TRP A 180 1.33 7.26 10.65
C TRP A 180 1.96 6.01 11.25
N GLY A 181 2.05 4.95 10.45
CA GLY A 181 2.69 3.69 10.80
C GLY A 181 1.71 2.52 10.90
N HIS A 182 2.21 1.30 10.65
CA HIS A 182 1.45 0.05 10.79
C HIS A 182 0.95 -0.16 12.24
N ASP A 183 1.74 0.34 13.17
CA ASP A 183 1.49 0.25 14.61
C ASP A 183 0.38 1.22 15.10
N ARG A 184 -0.28 1.95 14.21
CA ARG A 184 -1.43 2.79 14.53
C ARG A 184 -2.79 2.15 14.21
N ILE A 185 -2.80 1.00 13.56
CA ILE A 185 -4.06 0.30 13.22
C ILE A 185 -4.85 -0.07 14.48
N TRP A 186 -4.19 -0.42 15.58
CA TRP A 186 -4.88 -0.68 16.85
C TRP A 186 -5.60 0.59 17.38
N LEU A 187 -5.00 1.77 17.20
CA LEU A 187 -5.60 3.03 17.63
C LEU A 187 -6.79 3.40 16.75
N ILE A 188 -6.69 3.22 15.43
CA ILE A 188 -7.81 3.36 14.49
C ILE A 188 -8.95 2.44 14.91
N LYS A 189 -8.64 1.16 15.21
CA LYS A 189 -9.62 0.20 15.70
C LYS A 189 -10.32 0.70 16.97
N LYS A 190 -9.57 1.21 17.94
CA LYS A 190 -10.11 1.77 19.18
C LYS A 190 -11.07 2.93 18.90
N TYR A 191 -10.70 3.86 18.02
CA TYR A 191 -11.58 4.97 17.63
C TYR A 191 -12.85 4.49 16.94
N LEU A 192 -12.78 3.46 16.10
CA LEU A 192 -13.95 2.86 15.46
C LEU A 192 -14.89 2.17 16.47
N GLU A 193 -14.33 1.51 17.49
CA GLU A 193 -15.09 0.91 18.58
C GLU A 193 -15.81 2.00 19.40
N ASP A 194 -15.10 3.05 19.78
CA ASP A 194 -15.65 4.17 20.57
C ASP A 194 -16.72 4.95 19.78
N ALA A 195 -16.59 5.02 18.47
CA ALA A 195 -17.58 5.63 17.57
C ALA A 195 -18.78 4.72 17.25
N GLY A 196 -18.82 3.50 17.78
CA GLY A 196 -19.91 2.56 17.54
C GLY A 196 -19.98 2.04 16.10
N CYS A 197 -18.85 2.04 15.37
CA CYS A 197 -18.78 1.60 13.98
C CYS A 197 -18.67 0.08 13.83
N ALA A 198 -18.62 -0.69 14.92
CA ALA A 198 -18.54 -2.14 14.86
C ALA A 198 -19.76 -2.73 14.13
N LYS A 199 -19.50 -3.69 13.24
CA LYS A 199 -20.58 -4.51 12.67
C LYS A 199 -21.14 -5.41 13.77
N ASN A 200 -22.44 -5.56 13.82
CA ASN A 200 -23.04 -6.53 14.71
C ASN A 200 -22.46 -7.92 14.37
N PRO A 201 -22.05 -8.72 15.37
CA PRO A 201 -21.66 -10.09 15.10
C PRO A 201 -22.84 -10.78 14.41
N VAL A 202 -22.55 -11.45 13.29
CA VAL A 202 -23.52 -12.34 12.65
C VAL A 202 -23.77 -13.45 13.68
N THR A 203 -24.97 -13.42 14.30
CA THR A 203 -25.44 -14.46 15.24
C THR A 203 -25.64 -15.78 14.53
#